data_2bf7a25612743c74a25691ede202a6da
#
_entry.id   2bf7a25612743c74a25691ede202a6da
#
_cell.length_a   1.000
_cell.length_b   1.000
_cell.length_c   1.000
_cell.angle_alpha   90.00
_cell.angle_beta   90.00
_cell.angle_gamma   90.00
#
_symmetry.space_group_name_H-M   'P 1'
#
loop_
_entity.id
_entity.type
_entity.pdbx_description
1 polymer ?
#
loop_
_entity_poly.entity_id
_entity_poly.type
_entity_poly.pdbx_seq_one_letter_code
_entity_poly.pdbx_strand_id
1 'polypeptide(L)'
;MTLRIAGLVKHYGDVPVFEHVSLEVAAGEFVAIVGESGVGKSTLLNCMAGLDTWDAGTVVHDGVDIGALDAEARALWRRRHVGFVFQAFHVLPHLDVSQNVALPLMLLGDRGAAADERVARMLDAVGLAGLGERLPQELSGGQLQRVAIARALVHRPSLLLADEPTGNLDPTTAARVLEVLLAQTREHGAALVLVTHSEAAAARADRVLHLSADGVR
;
A
#
# COMPACT_ATOMS: atom_id res chain seq x y z
N MET A 1 -11.34 -12.19 6.16
CA MET A 1 -11.15 -11.22 5.07
C MET A 1 -9.94 -11.65 4.30
N THR A 2 -10.01 -11.71 3.01
CA THR A 2 -8.90 -12.22 2.19
C THR A 2 -8.85 -11.47 0.88
N LEU A 3 -7.62 -11.17 0.43
CA LEU A 3 -7.36 -10.85 -0.96
C LEU A 3 -7.10 -12.17 -1.69
N ARG A 4 -7.83 -12.43 -2.78
CA ARG A 4 -7.64 -13.60 -3.64
C ARG A 4 -7.44 -13.16 -5.08
N ILE A 5 -6.37 -13.63 -5.67
CA ILE A 5 -6.05 -13.46 -7.08
C ILE A 5 -6.03 -14.86 -7.72
N ALA A 6 -6.71 -15.01 -8.85
CA ALA A 6 -6.78 -16.29 -9.55
C ALA A 6 -6.54 -16.09 -11.05
N GLY A 7 -5.46 -16.70 -11.54
CA GLY A 7 -5.10 -16.75 -12.96
C GLY A 7 -4.92 -15.37 -13.60
N LEU A 8 -4.39 -14.38 -12.87
CA LEU A 8 -4.26 -13.01 -13.36
C LEU A 8 -3.25 -12.94 -14.51
N VAL A 9 -3.64 -12.29 -15.60
CA VAL A 9 -2.82 -12.05 -16.79
C VAL A 9 -2.79 -10.56 -17.08
N LYS A 10 -1.61 -10.03 -17.37
CA LYS A 10 -1.44 -8.61 -17.72
C LYS A 10 -0.49 -8.44 -18.88
N HIS A 11 -0.93 -7.66 -19.87
CA HIS A 11 -0.13 -7.20 -20.99
C HIS A 11 -0.18 -5.67 -21.10
N TYR A 12 0.85 -5.08 -21.71
CA TYR A 12 0.80 -3.72 -22.26
C TYR A 12 0.99 -3.81 -23.78
N GLY A 13 -0.12 -3.69 -24.52
CA GLY A 13 -0.15 -4.03 -25.95
C GLY A 13 0.16 -5.52 -26.13
N ASP A 14 1.15 -5.83 -26.98
CA ASP A 14 1.58 -7.21 -27.24
C ASP A 14 2.66 -7.71 -26.26
N VAL A 15 3.06 -6.89 -25.28
CA VAL A 15 4.15 -7.25 -24.35
C VAL A 15 3.55 -7.85 -23.07
N PRO A 16 3.83 -9.12 -22.76
CA PRO A 16 3.41 -9.73 -21.50
C PRO A 16 4.18 -9.12 -20.34
N VAL A 17 3.47 -8.84 -19.25
CA VAL A 17 4.06 -8.40 -17.97
C VAL A 17 4.16 -9.59 -17.02
N PHE A 18 3.06 -10.29 -16.84
CA PHE A 18 3.00 -11.56 -16.12
C PHE A 18 1.79 -12.38 -16.57
N GLU A 19 1.89 -13.70 -16.41
CA GLU A 19 0.83 -14.63 -16.74
C GLU A 19 0.53 -15.56 -15.56
N HIS A 20 -0.75 -15.96 -15.45
CA HIS A 20 -1.22 -16.98 -14.49
C HIS A 20 -0.90 -16.72 -13.01
N VAL A 21 -0.78 -15.44 -12.60
CA VAL A 21 -0.54 -15.10 -11.21
C VAL A 21 -1.74 -15.50 -10.36
N SER A 22 -1.49 -16.35 -9.36
CA SER A 22 -2.49 -16.79 -8.39
C SER A 22 -1.89 -16.72 -6.99
N LEU A 23 -2.57 -16.03 -6.08
CA LEU A 23 -2.18 -15.97 -4.67
C LEU A 23 -3.38 -15.59 -3.80
N GLU A 24 -3.29 -15.92 -2.52
CA GLU A 24 -4.23 -15.50 -1.50
C GLU A 24 -3.46 -14.86 -0.35
N VAL A 25 -4.06 -13.83 0.26
CA VAL A 25 -3.53 -13.17 1.45
C VAL A 25 -4.64 -13.11 2.49
N ALA A 26 -4.42 -13.72 3.63
CA ALA A 26 -5.39 -13.74 4.72
C ALA A 26 -5.46 -12.40 5.45
N ALA A 27 -6.54 -12.20 6.22
CA ALA A 27 -6.62 -11.09 7.16
C ALA A 27 -5.51 -11.19 8.21
N GLY A 28 -4.80 -10.09 8.44
CA GLY A 28 -3.68 -10.05 9.37
C GLY A 28 -2.41 -10.75 8.87
N GLU A 29 -2.38 -11.23 7.62
CA GLU A 29 -1.19 -11.82 7.01
C GLU A 29 -0.32 -10.75 6.36
N PHE A 30 0.98 -10.88 6.53
CA PHE A 30 2.00 -10.11 5.82
C PHE A 30 2.68 -10.98 4.76
N VAL A 31 2.48 -10.65 3.50
CA VAL A 31 3.12 -11.29 2.36
C VAL A 31 4.13 -10.35 1.72
N ALA A 32 5.38 -10.79 1.59
CA ALA A 32 6.39 -10.10 0.80
C ALA A 32 6.44 -10.66 -0.62
N ILE A 33 6.48 -9.79 -1.63
CA ILE A 33 6.69 -10.17 -3.02
C ILE A 33 8.08 -9.67 -3.43
N VAL A 34 8.91 -10.61 -3.83
CA VAL A 34 10.26 -10.37 -4.35
C VAL A 34 10.35 -10.81 -5.81
N GLY A 35 11.39 -10.40 -6.52
CA GLY A 35 11.62 -10.76 -7.92
C GLY A 35 12.52 -9.76 -8.61
N GLU A 36 12.93 -10.06 -9.84
CA GLU A 36 13.80 -9.20 -10.64
C GLU A 36 13.19 -7.82 -10.89
N SER A 37 14.05 -6.83 -11.17
CA SER A 37 13.58 -5.50 -11.58
C SER A 37 12.85 -5.60 -12.92
N GLY A 38 11.71 -4.91 -13.03
CA GLY A 38 10.91 -4.91 -14.26
C GLY A 38 9.97 -6.11 -14.45
N VAL A 39 9.97 -7.12 -13.55
CA VAL A 39 9.10 -8.31 -13.68
C VAL A 39 7.60 -8.05 -13.44
N GLY A 40 7.21 -6.81 -13.17
CA GLY A 40 5.79 -6.44 -13.03
C GLY A 40 5.28 -6.35 -11.58
N LYS A 41 6.15 -6.31 -10.56
CA LYS A 41 5.74 -6.22 -9.14
C LYS A 41 4.82 -5.02 -8.85
N SER A 42 5.22 -3.82 -9.28
CA SER A 42 4.41 -2.60 -9.11
C SER A 42 3.09 -2.67 -9.90
N THR A 43 3.12 -3.27 -11.10
CA THR A 43 1.92 -3.52 -11.90
C THR A 43 0.95 -4.46 -11.18
N LEU A 44 1.48 -5.53 -10.56
CA LEU A 44 0.67 -6.45 -9.77
C LEU A 44 0.00 -5.74 -8.58
N LEU A 45 0.74 -4.90 -7.83
CA LEU A 45 0.14 -4.07 -6.78
C LEU A 45 -0.93 -3.13 -7.31
N ASN A 46 -0.72 -2.51 -8.47
CA ASN A 46 -1.72 -1.64 -9.11
C ASN A 46 -3.00 -2.41 -9.50
N CYS A 47 -2.86 -3.64 -9.99
CA CYS A 47 -4.01 -4.51 -10.26
C CYS A 47 -4.73 -4.87 -8.95
N MET A 48 -4.01 -5.24 -7.89
CA MET A 48 -4.60 -5.51 -6.56
C MET A 48 -5.39 -4.32 -6.02
N ALA A 49 -4.90 -3.10 -6.24
CA ALA A 49 -5.57 -1.88 -5.84
C ALA A 49 -6.74 -1.49 -6.77
N GLY A 50 -6.92 -2.16 -7.91
CA GLY A 50 -7.83 -1.73 -8.96
C GLY A 50 -7.46 -0.37 -9.57
N LEU A 51 -6.17 0.00 -9.52
CA LEU A 51 -5.61 1.19 -10.19
C LEU A 51 -5.31 0.92 -11.65
N ASP A 52 -5.01 -0.33 -11.99
CA ASP A 52 -4.81 -0.80 -13.35
C ASP A 52 -5.79 -1.93 -13.67
N THR A 53 -6.00 -2.17 -14.96
CA THR A 53 -6.82 -3.27 -15.49
C THR A 53 -5.94 -4.47 -15.81
N TRP A 54 -6.57 -5.62 -16.03
CA TRP A 54 -5.90 -6.87 -16.42
C TRP A 54 -6.70 -7.56 -17.53
N ASP A 55 -6.04 -8.48 -18.24
CA ASP A 55 -6.60 -9.07 -19.45
C ASP A 55 -7.40 -10.34 -19.16
N ALA A 56 -7.00 -11.11 -18.13
CA ALA A 56 -7.70 -12.31 -17.68
C ALA A 56 -7.49 -12.57 -16.20
N GLY A 57 -8.33 -13.43 -15.62
CA GLY A 57 -8.29 -13.76 -14.20
C GLY A 57 -9.17 -12.83 -13.36
N THR A 58 -9.10 -12.99 -12.03
CA THR A 58 -9.94 -12.25 -11.08
C THR A 58 -9.11 -11.74 -9.91
N VAL A 59 -9.52 -10.57 -9.38
CA VAL A 59 -9.03 -9.99 -8.12
C VAL A 59 -10.23 -9.79 -7.22
N VAL A 60 -10.31 -10.55 -6.14
CA VAL A 60 -11.41 -10.53 -5.18
C VAL A 60 -10.89 -10.12 -3.81
N HIS A 61 -11.49 -9.09 -3.21
CA HIS A 61 -11.19 -8.66 -1.84
C HIS A 61 -12.49 -8.67 -1.03
N ASP A 62 -12.50 -9.43 0.07
CA ASP A 62 -13.67 -9.60 0.95
C ASP A 62 -14.94 -10.00 0.22
N GLY A 63 -14.82 -10.86 -0.78
CA GLY A 63 -15.94 -11.34 -1.59
C GLY A 63 -16.38 -10.37 -2.69
N VAL A 64 -15.75 -9.20 -2.82
CA VAL A 64 -16.02 -8.25 -3.90
C VAL A 64 -15.04 -8.49 -5.04
N ASP A 65 -15.54 -8.84 -6.22
CA ASP A 65 -14.73 -8.89 -7.44
C ASP A 65 -14.48 -7.45 -7.94
N ILE A 66 -13.23 -7.01 -7.82
CA ILE A 66 -12.81 -5.65 -8.16
C ILE A 66 -12.90 -5.41 -9.67
N GLY A 67 -12.71 -6.47 -10.47
CA GLY A 67 -12.80 -6.41 -11.93
C GLY A 67 -14.23 -6.16 -12.42
N ALA A 68 -15.24 -6.63 -11.68
CA ALA A 68 -16.63 -6.44 -12.01
C ALA A 68 -17.18 -5.04 -11.67
N LEU A 69 -16.43 -4.24 -10.89
CA LEU A 69 -16.81 -2.89 -10.51
C LEU A 69 -16.59 -1.91 -11.67
N ASP A 70 -17.54 -0.99 -11.88
CA ASP A 70 -17.31 0.17 -12.73
C ASP A 70 -16.27 1.14 -12.12
N ALA A 71 -15.90 2.17 -12.85
CA ALA A 71 -14.85 3.10 -12.42
C ALA A 71 -15.19 3.83 -11.11
N GLU A 72 -16.43 4.23 -10.92
CA GLU A 72 -16.91 4.93 -9.73
C GLU A 72 -16.94 3.99 -8.51
N ALA A 73 -17.59 2.84 -8.65
CA ALA A 73 -17.67 1.83 -7.59
C ALA A 73 -16.26 1.36 -7.17
N ARG A 74 -15.34 1.19 -8.13
CA ARG A 74 -13.94 0.84 -7.87
C ARG A 74 -13.21 1.93 -7.11
N ALA A 75 -13.43 3.21 -7.44
CA ALA A 75 -12.85 4.33 -6.70
C ALA A 75 -13.39 4.43 -5.26
N LEU A 76 -14.70 4.20 -5.07
CA LEU A 76 -15.34 4.15 -3.76
C LEU A 76 -14.82 2.97 -2.92
N TRP A 77 -14.63 1.80 -3.53
CA TRP A 77 -14.04 0.64 -2.89
C TRP A 77 -12.60 0.95 -2.44
N ARG A 78 -11.73 1.46 -3.34
CA ARG A 78 -10.35 1.83 -3.00
C ARG A 78 -10.26 2.80 -1.82
N ARG A 79 -11.06 3.87 -1.88
CA ARG A 79 -11.12 4.91 -0.84
C ARG A 79 -11.31 4.34 0.55
N ARG A 80 -12.09 3.26 0.67
CA ARG A 80 -12.44 2.67 1.95
C ARG A 80 -11.49 1.56 2.39
N HIS A 81 -11.01 0.77 1.44
CA HIS A 81 -10.37 -0.51 1.74
C HIS A 81 -8.87 -0.52 1.52
N VAL A 82 -8.32 0.39 0.71
CA VAL A 82 -6.92 0.31 0.29
C VAL A 82 -6.09 1.43 0.89
N GLY A 83 -5.01 1.07 1.58
CA GLY A 83 -3.88 1.93 1.85
C GLY A 83 -2.75 1.60 0.87
N PHE A 84 -2.31 2.58 0.09
CA PHE A 84 -1.24 2.36 -0.89
C PHE A 84 -0.03 3.25 -0.58
N VAL A 85 1.14 2.62 -0.44
CA VAL A 85 2.43 3.30 -0.34
C VAL A 85 3.19 3.08 -1.64
N PHE A 86 3.31 4.12 -2.44
CA PHE A 86 4.03 4.09 -3.71
C PHE A 86 5.54 4.28 -3.50
N GLN A 87 6.33 3.79 -4.44
CA GLN A 87 7.78 4.01 -4.49
C GLN A 87 8.11 5.52 -4.58
N ALA A 88 7.39 6.27 -5.40
CA ALA A 88 7.39 7.73 -5.37
C ALA A 88 6.40 8.22 -4.30
N PHE A 89 6.75 9.25 -3.55
CA PHE A 89 5.98 9.67 -2.37
C PHE A 89 4.55 10.15 -2.68
N HIS A 90 4.34 10.75 -3.85
CA HIS A 90 3.07 11.33 -4.30
C HIS A 90 2.42 12.23 -3.24
N VAL A 91 3.25 12.96 -2.47
CA VAL A 91 2.79 13.94 -1.50
C VAL A 91 2.37 15.19 -2.25
N LEU A 92 1.21 15.77 -1.90
CA LEU A 92 0.68 16.96 -2.55
C LEU A 92 1.44 18.20 -2.07
N PRO A 93 2.12 18.94 -2.96
CA PRO A 93 3.09 19.98 -2.56
C PRO A 93 2.46 21.23 -1.97
N HIS A 94 1.15 21.44 -2.19
CA HIS A 94 0.41 22.62 -1.72
C HIS A 94 -0.36 22.36 -0.42
N LEU A 95 -0.33 21.15 0.10
CA LEU A 95 -0.89 20.77 1.38
C LEU A 95 0.23 20.58 2.40
N ASP A 96 0.01 21.01 3.63
CA ASP A 96 0.92 20.68 4.72
C ASP A 96 0.90 19.16 5.05
N VAL A 97 1.77 18.73 5.95
CA VAL A 97 1.91 17.33 6.34
C VAL A 97 0.61 16.78 6.93
N SER A 98 -0.05 17.51 7.83
CA SER A 98 -1.31 17.10 8.46
C SER A 98 -2.42 16.96 7.42
N GLN A 99 -2.53 17.92 6.51
CA GLN A 99 -3.50 17.90 5.42
C GLN A 99 -3.27 16.73 4.46
N ASN A 100 -2.01 16.46 4.09
CA ASN A 100 -1.67 15.30 3.27
C ASN A 100 -2.11 14.00 3.93
N VAL A 101 -1.84 13.83 5.22
CA VAL A 101 -2.23 12.63 5.97
C VAL A 101 -3.75 12.55 6.15
N ALA A 102 -4.44 13.67 6.32
CA ALA A 102 -5.89 13.72 6.51
C ALA A 102 -6.71 13.38 5.26
N LEU A 103 -6.12 13.41 4.05
CA LEU A 103 -6.84 13.23 2.78
C LEU A 103 -7.78 12.00 2.75
N PRO A 104 -7.35 10.78 3.15
CA PRO A 104 -8.25 9.63 3.15
C PRO A 104 -9.44 9.80 4.08
N LEU A 105 -9.26 10.42 5.25
CA LEU A 105 -10.33 10.71 6.20
C LEU A 105 -11.33 11.69 5.60
N MET A 106 -10.84 12.77 4.97
CA MET A 106 -11.68 13.75 4.29
C MET A 106 -12.52 13.13 3.18
N LEU A 107 -11.92 12.23 2.39
CA LEU A 107 -12.62 11.50 1.34
C LEU A 107 -13.70 10.55 1.90
N LEU A 108 -13.51 10.02 3.10
CA LEU A 108 -14.51 9.19 3.80
C LEU A 108 -15.60 10.02 4.49
N GLY A 109 -15.43 11.35 4.55
CA GLY A 109 -16.34 12.25 5.27
C GLY A 109 -15.99 12.44 6.75
N ASP A 110 -14.90 11.84 7.22
CA ASP A 110 -14.41 11.98 8.60
C ASP A 110 -13.75 13.37 8.75
N ARG A 111 -14.26 14.18 9.68
CA ARG A 111 -13.79 15.57 9.91
C ARG A 111 -13.85 15.91 11.39
N GLY A 112 -13.21 17.05 11.73
CA GLY A 112 -13.21 17.63 13.07
C GLY A 112 -12.23 16.96 14.03
N ALA A 113 -12.32 17.27 15.31
CA ALA A 113 -11.32 16.94 16.33
C ALA A 113 -10.90 15.45 16.37
N ALA A 114 -11.83 14.53 16.13
CA ALA A 114 -11.52 13.10 16.11
C ALA A 114 -10.62 12.71 14.92
N ALA A 115 -10.82 13.33 13.75
CA ALA A 115 -9.95 13.12 12.59
C ALA A 115 -8.57 13.74 12.82
N ASP A 116 -8.53 14.96 13.38
CA ASP A 116 -7.28 15.66 13.70
C ASP A 116 -6.44 14.87 14.71
N GLU A 117 -7.07 14.31 15.72
CA GLU A 117 -6.41 13.44 16.71
C GLU A 117 -5.85 12.16 16.07
N ARG A 118 -6.58 11.53 15.12
CA ARG A 118 -6.07 10.37 14.37
C ARG A 118 -4.84 10.73 13.55
N VAL A 119 -4.86 11.89 12.88
CA VAL A 119 -3.71 12.41 12.12
C VAL A 119 -2.52 12.62 13.05
N ALA A 120 -2.71 13.30 14.18
CA ALA A 120 -1.64 13.56 15.15
C ALA A 120 -1.01 12.27 15.68
N ARG A 121 -1.82 11.27 16.09
CA ARG A 121 -1.33 9.96 16.53
C ARG A 121 -0.58 9.22 15.43
N MET A 122 -1.06 9.30 14.19
CA MET A 122 -0.37 8.64 13.07
C MET A 122 0.97 9.29 12.77
N LEU A 123 1.06 10.63 12.82
CA LEU A 123 2.31 11.37 12.66
C LEU A 123 3.31 11.01 13.76
N ASP A 124 2.87 10.88 15.01
CA ASP A 124 3.73 10.43 16.10
C ASP A 124 4.24 9.00 15.87
N ALA A 125 3.36 8.08 15.49
CA ALA A 125 3.73 6.68 15.23
C ALA A 125 4.82 6.54 14.16
N VAL A 126 4.77 7.36 13.08
CA VAL A 126 5.81 7.37 12.04
C VAL A 126 7.00 8.30 12.37
N GLY A 127 7.05 8.89 13.57
CA GLY A 127 8.14 9.78 14.02
C GLY A 127 8.19 11.12 13.31
N LEU A 128 7.03 11.70 13.04
CA LEU A 128 6.84 13.04 12.46
C LEU A 128 6.09 14.00 13.42
N ALA A 129 6.08 13.71 14.73
CA ALA A 129 5.49 14.59 15.73
C ALA A 129 6.04 16.02 15.61
N GLY A 130 5.16 17.02 15.66
CA GLY A 130 5.52 18.43 15.54
C GLY A 130 5.84 18.92 14.13
N LEU A 131 5.73 18.08 13.10
CA LEU A 131 5.95 18.49 11.70
C LEU A 131 4.65 18.68 10.91
N GLY A 132 3.49 18.66 11.57
CA GLY A 132 2.18 18.69 10.92
C GLY A 132 1.94 19.91 10.02
N GLU A 133 2.45 21.08 10.42
CA GLU A 133 2.27 22.37 9.69
C GLU A 133 3.35 22.64 8.62
N ARG A 134 4.34 21.73 8.48
CA ARG A 134 5.38 21.88 7.46
C ARG A 134 4.84 21.56 6.07
N LEU A 135 5.37 22.27 5.08
CA LEU A 135 5.12 21.96 3.68
C LEU A 135 6.08 20.86 3.18
N PRO A 136 5.70 20.06 2.18
CA PRO A 136 6.54 19.00 1.65
C PRO A 136 7.96 19.41 1.24
N GLN A 137 8.12 20.61 0.70
CA GLN A 137 9.43 21.14 0.29
C GLN A 137 10.38 21.43 1.48
N GLU A 138 9.87 21.46 2.70
CA GLU A 138 10.66 21.64 3.92
C GLU A 138 11.15 20.31 4.52
N LEU A 139 10.79 19.17 3.90
CA LEU A 139 11.03 17.85 4.43
C LEU A 139 12.14 17.13 3.65
N SER A 140 12.89 16.29 4.34
CA SER A 140 13.79 15.32 3.70
C SER A 140 13.01 14.22 2.97
N GLY A 141 13.66 13.51 2.01
CA GLY A 141 13.05 12.38 1.31
C GLY A 141 12.52 11.30 2.26
N GLY A 142 13.26 10.97 3.32
CA GLY A 142 12.81 10.01 4.33
C GLY A 142 11.61 10.52 5.16
N GLN A 143 11.48 11.82 5.38
CA GLN A 143 10.30 12.40 6.01
C GLN A 143 9.09 12.35 5.07
N LEU A 144 9.26 12.65 3.78
CA LEU A 144 8.21 12.55 2.75
C LEU A 144 7.70 11.10 2.62
N GLN A 145 8.59 10.12 2.66
CA GLN A 145 8.20 8.69 2.67
C GLN A 145 7.31 8.38 3.87
N ARG A 146 7.67 8.85 5.07
CA ARG A 146 6.86 8.64 6.28
C ARG A 146 5.52 9.36 6.24
N VAL A 147 5.42 10.53 5.60
CA VAL A 147 4.13 11.19 5.31
C VAL A 147 3.25 10.32 4.41
N ALA A 148 3.81 9.76 3.34
CA ALA A 148 3.08 8.87 2.43
C ALA A 148 2.57 7.62 3.15
N ILE A 149 3.38 7.05 4.05
CA ILE A 149 3.00 5.90 4.89
C ILE A 149 1.90 6.28 5.88
N ALA A 150 2.03 7.39 6.59
CA ALA A 150 1.01 7.88 7.50
C ALA A 150 -0.34 8.09 6.79
N ARG A 151 -0.31 8.68 5.59
CA ARG A 151 -1.49 8.86 4.74
C ARG A 151 -2.13 7.52 4.37
N ALA A 152 -1.33 6.52 4.00
CA ALA A 152 -1.84 5.21 3.63
C ALA A 152 -2.51 4.46 4.80
N LEU A 153 -2.14 4.77 6.05
CA LEU A 153 -2.58 4.04 7.24
C LEU A 153 -3.70 4.74 8.03
N VAL A 154 -3.82 6.07 7.93
CA VAL A 154 -4.66 6.88 8.82
C VAL A 154 -6.13 6.48 8.84
N HIS A 155 -6.68 5.97 7.74
CA HIS A 155 -8.07 5.54 7.62
C HIS A 155 -8.30 4.07 7.98
N ARG A 156 -7.26 3.35 8.44
CA ARG A 156 -7.29 1.92 8.83
C ARG A 156 -7.85 1.03 7.71
N PRO A 157 -7.18 0.98 6.56
CA PRO A 157 -7.61 0.14 5.45
C PRO A 157 -7.55 -1.34 5.81
N SER A 158 -8.35 -2.17 5.14
CA SER A 158 -8.31 -3.63 5.27
C SER A 158 -7.25 -4.28 4.37
N LEU A 159 -6.76 -3.56 3.36
CA LEU A 159 -5.70 -3.99 2.45
C LEU A 159 -4.60 -2.92 2.38
N LEU A 160 -3.40 -3.29 2.77
CA LEU A 160 -2.20 -2.46 2.68
C LEU A 160 -1.33 -2.97 1.54
N LEU A 161 -1.03 -2.09 0.59
CA LEU A 161 -0.16 -2.37 -0.54
C LEU A 161 1.03 -1.42 -0.48
N ALA A 162 2.23 -1.94 -0.50
CA ALA A 162 3.43 -1.12 -0.35
C ALA A 162 4.49 -1.50 -1.39
N ASP A 163 4.88 -0.53 -2.20
CA ASP A 163 5.90 -0.68 -3.22
C ASP A 163 7.19 -0.01 -2.75
N GLU A 164 8.18 -0.81 -2.35
CA GLU A 164 9.49 -0.38 -1.84
C GLU A 164 9.41 0.71 -0.74
N PRO A 165 8.55 0.56 0.30
CA PRO A 165 8.24 1.64 1.25
C PRO A 165 9.42 2.09 2.10
N THR A 166 10.50 1.30 2.15
CA THR A 166 11.68 1.57 2.98
C THR A 166 12.95 1.82 2.18
N GLY A 167 12.89 1.76 0.85
CA GLY A 167 14.08 1.85 -0.02
C GLY A 167 14.88 3.16 0.10
N ASN A 168 14.22 4.25 0.50
CA ASN A 168 14.82 5.58 0.65
C ASN A 168 15.11 5.96 2.13
N LEU A 169 15.03 4.99 3.05
CA LEU A 169 15.19 5.22 4.50
C LEU A 169 16.50 4.62 4.99
N ASP A 170 17.07 5.25 6.03
CA ASP A 170 18.15 4.61 6.80
C ASP A 170 17.63 3.35 7.53
N PRO A 171 18.51 2.40 7.90
CA PRO A 171 18.09 1.12 8.47
C PRO A 171 17.23 1.25 9.74
N THR A 172 17.51 2.21 10.59
CA THR A 172 16.77 2.41 11.85
C THR A 172 15.36 2.92 11.59
N THR A 173 15.23 3.90 10.69
CA THR A 173 13.94 4.44 10.27
C THR A 173 13.13 3.40 9.48
N ALA A 174 13.79 2.62 8.60
CA ALA A 174 13.17 1.53 7.87
C ALA A 174 12.55 0.48 8.80
N ALA A 175 13.29 0.07 9.83
CA ALA A 175 12.80 -0.88 10.84
C ALA A 175 11.56 -0.32 11.58
N ARG A 176 11.61 0.96 12.01
CA ARG A 176 10.47 1.61 12.68
C ARG A 176 9.22 1.68 11.78
N VAL A 177 9.40 2.04 10.52
CA VAL A 177 8.30 2.09 9.55
C VAL A 177 7.69 0.71 9.35
N LEU A 178 8.51 -0.32 9.22
CA LEU A 178 8.04 -1.70 9.07
C LEU A 178 7.24 -2.14 10.31
N GLU A 179 7.67 -1.77 11.54
CA GLU A 179 6.88 -2.04 12.75
C GLU A 179 5.49 -1.37 12.70
N VAL A 180 5.41 -0.12 12.22
CA VAL A 180 4.10 0.56 12.09
C VAL A 180 3.20 -0.16 11.09
N LEU A 181 3.74 -0.61 9.95
CA LEU A 181 2.98 -1.40 8.96
C LEU A 181 2.51 -2.73 9.56
N LEU A 182 3.37 -3.44 10.29
CA LEU A 182 3.04 -4.70 10.97
C LEU A 182 2.01 -4.52 12.09
N ALA A 183 2.09 -3.42 12.84
CA ALA A 183 1.10 -3.11 13.87
C ALA A 183 -0.31 -2.97 13.25
N GLN A 184 -0.43 -2.26 12.11
CA GLN A 184 -1.70 -2.14 11.40
C GLN A 184 -2.25 -3.51 10.93
N THR A 185 -1.35 -4.39 10.44
CA THR A 185 -1.70 -5.75 10.02
C THR A 185 -2.24 -6.55 11.21
N ARG A 186 -1.54 -6.54 12.35
CA ARG A 186 -1.88 -7.37 13.52
C ARG A 186 -3.05 -6.82 14.33
N GLU A 187 -3.08 -5.51 14.57
CA GLU A 187 -4.09 -4.89 15.45
C GLU A 187 -5.43 -4.68 14.77
N HIS A 188 -5.42 -4.47 13.46
CA HIS A 188 -6.64 -4.16 12.69
C HIS A 188 -7.03 -5.25 11.70
N GLY A 189 -6.27 -6.35 11.64
CA GLY A 189 -6.54 -7.45 10.72
C GLY A 189 -6.38 -7.08 9.25
N ALA A 190 -5.60 -6.05 8.94
CA ALA A 190 -5.32 -5.67 7.54
C ALA A 190 -4.44 -6.74 6.87
N ALA A 191 -4.73 -7.09 5.62
CA ALA A 191 -3.80 -7.84 4.79
C ALA A 191 -2.69 -6.90 4.31
N LEU A 192 -1.41 -7.30 4.42
CA LEU A 192 -0.27 -6.52 3.93
C LEU A 192 0.43 -7.24 2.80
N VAL A 193 0.52 -6.60 1.65
CA VAL A 193 1.37 -7.03 0.53
C VAL A 193 2.48 -6.01 0.32
N LEU A 194 3.71 -6.44 0.51
CA LEU A 194 4.90 -5.61 0.40
C LEU A 194 5.76 -6.07 -0.77
N VAL A 195 5.99 -5.22 -1.74
CA VAL A 195 7.06 -5.42 -2.74
C VAL A 195 8.36 -4.86 -2.19
N THR A 196 9.41 -5.65 -2.19
CA THR A 196 10.71 -5.20 -1.67
C THR A 196 11.90 -5.95 -2.25
N HIS A 197 13.04 -5.26 -2.32
CA HIS A 197 14.37 -5.84 -2.53
C HIS A 197 15.14 -6.01 -1.20
N SER A 198 14.59 -5.55 -0.07
CA SER A 198 15.22 -5.67 1.24
C SER A 198 14.98 -7.07 1.83
N GLU A 199 16.05 -7.85 1.95
CA GLU A 199 16.01 -9.16 2.63
C GLU A 199 15.54 -9.02 4.08
N ALA A 200 15.93 -7.95 4.77
CA ALA A 200 15.51 -7.69 6.14
C ALA A 200 14.01 -7.43 6.27
N ALA A 201 13.39 -6.77 5.27
CA ALA A 201 11.94 -6.58 5.23
C ALA A 201 11.22 -7.88 4.85
N ALA A 202 11.72 -8.61 3.86
CA ALA A 202 11.16 -9.90 3.44
C ALA A 202 11.21 -10.96 4.55
N ALA A 203 12.29 -10.98 5.35
CA ALA A 203 12.44 -11.90 6.47
C ALA A 203 11.41 -11.69 7.62
N ARG A 204 10.68 -10.56 7.62
CA ARG A 204 9.62 -10.27 8.60
C ARG A 204 8.24 -10.72 8.12
N ALA A 205 8.13 -11.14 6.85
CA ALA A 205 6.88 -11.60 6.27
C ALA A 205 6.51 -13.01 6.75
N ASP A 206 5.21 -13.26 6.87
CA ASP A 206 4.69 -14.60 7.15
C ASP A 206 4.94 -15.53 5.97
N ARG A 207 4.91 -14.97 4.74
CA ARG A 207 5.25 -15.68 3.50
C ARG A 207 6.01 -14.76 2.54
N VAL A 208 6.96 -15.34 1.82
CA VAL A 208 7.69 -14.69 0.74
C VAL A 208 7.32 -15.36 -0.58
N LEU A 209 6.87 -14.58 -1.54
CA LEU A 209 6.50 -15.03 -2.87
C LEU A 209 7.48 -14.46 -3.90
N HIS A 210 7.89 -15.30 -4.83
CA HIS A 210 8.76 -14.89 -5.94
C HIS A 210 7.92 -14.68 -7.19
N LEU A 211 7.82 -13.42 -7.66
CA LEU A 211 7.18 -13.09 -8.93
C LEU A 211 8.16 -13.32 -10.07
N SER A 212 7.72 -14.06 -11.08
CA SER A 212 8.37 -14.24 -12.38
C SER A 212 7.37 -13.92 -13.50
N ALA A 213 7.84 -13.89 -14.75
CA ALA A 213 6.96 -13.72 -15.91
C ALA A 213 5.88 -14.82 -16.00
N ASP A 214 6.22 -16.05 -15.56
CA ASP A 214 5.34 -17.23 -15.61
C ASP A 214 4.39 -17.33 -14.40
N GLY A 215 4.42 -16.37 -13.48
CA GLY A 215 3.55 -16.36 -12.29
C GLY A 215 4.31 -16.23 -10.96
N VAL A 216 3.66 -16.66 -9.89
CA VAL A 216 4.15 -16.56 -8.50
C VAL A 216 4.48 -17.96 -7.98
N ARG A 217 5.61 -18.07 -7.28
CA ARG A 217 6.07 -19.29 -6.58
C ARG A 217 6.38 -19.00 -5.13
#